data_1a7c1d2cf28d3f6c21d208a4827190a7
#
_entry.id   1a7c1d2cf28d3f6c21d208a4827190a7
#
_cell.length_a   1.000
_cell.length_b   1.000
_cell.length_c   1.000
_cell.angle_alpha   90.00
_cell.angle_beta   90.00
_cell.angle_gamma   90.00
#
_symmetry.space_group_name_H-M   'P 1'
#
loop_
_entity.id
_entity.type
_entity.pdbx_description
1 polymer ?
#
loop_
_entity_poly.entity_id
_entity_poly.type
_entity_poly.pdbx_seq_one_letter_code
_entity_poly.pdbx_strand_id
1 'polypeptide(L)'
;MKQMSFLSEDKRLKRLSEMGDPLEKVAAAVDFEIFRPVLSEIFSYQTYDNGRGGRKPWDYVKMYKILLLQEWNQIADDHTEYLINDRLSYQRFLGLSLGDKVPDAKTIWAFREVLTKSGRMKELFDIFAKLMERQGVITRRGSIIDAAFAEAPRQRNTREENEKIKRGQTPEGWDHLDKKAKERQKDTDARWTKKNGVAHYGYKNHVKADRDSKMIVDYAVTDASVHDSQVADELIDKKDKCVHMDSAYSGEPVKQAIRKKNKSVRLSIQQKGYRGRPLTNRQKAMNRRRARIRCRVEHVFGHIRVSMGGLSIRCIGMARASTRIGLKNLAHNISRLASIKATTPPGPVVQGGIAPSYA
;
A
#
# COMPACT_ATOMS: atom_id res chain seq x y z
N MET A 1 45.68 9.40 -1.01
CA MET A 1 44.27 9.21 -1.33
C MET A 1 44.14 8.68 -2.76
N LYS A 2 43.54 7.50 -2.99
CA LYS A 2 43.26 7.04 -4.36
C LYS A 2 42.15 7.91 -4.94
N GLN A 3 42.43 8.61 -6.05
CA GLN A 3 41.45 9.36 -6.81
C GLN A 3 40.35 8.42 -7.27
N MET A 4 39.09 8.61 -6.80
CA MET A 4 37.95 7.82 -7.27
C MET A 4 37.67 8.21 -8.72
N SER A 5 37.98 7.32 -9.64
CA SER A 5 37.71 7.51 -11.06
C SER A 5 36.25 7.17 -11.35
N PHE A 6 35.61 7.89 -12.28
CA PHE A 6 34.25 7.59 -12.84
C PHE A 6 34.11 6.10 -13.21
N LEU A 7 35.17 5.49 -13.74
CA LEU A 7 35.25 4.06 -14.05
C LEU A 7 35.09 3.13 -12.84
N SER A 8 35.28 3.60 -11.61
CA SER A 8 35.14 2.79 -10.41
C SER A 8 33.68 2.68 -9.96
N GLU A 9 32.85 3.70 -10.21
CA GLU A 9 31.42 3.71 -9.93
C GLU A 9 30.68 2.75 -10.87
N ASP A 10 30.95 2.84 -12.18
CA ASP A 10 30.38 1.95 -13.18
C ASP A 10 30.68 0.48 -12.91
N LYS A 11 31.92 0.17 -12.50
CA LYS A 11 32.31 -1.20 -12.11
C LYS A 11 31.53 -1.71 -10.90
N ARG A 12 31.28 -0.84 -9.91
CA ARG A 12 30.49 -1.20 -8.70
C ARG A 12 29.01 -1.39 -9.04
N LEU A 13 28.45 -0.53 -9.88
CA LEU A 13 27.06 -0.65 -10.34
C LEU A 13 26.87 -1.93 -11.17
N LYS A 14 27.81 -2.23 -12.07
CA LYS A 14 27.81 -3.48 -12.83
C LYS A 14 27.82 -4.71 -11.92
N ARG A 15 28.69 -4.71 -10.90
CA ARG A 15 28.73 -5.80 -9.92
C ARG A 15 27.43 -5.94 -9.14
N LEU A 16 26.77 -4.85 -8.77
CA LEU A 16 25.44 -4.90 -8.13
C LEU A 16 24.39 -5.53 -9.04
N SER A 17 24.42 -5.22 -10.35
CA SER A 17 23.55 -5.85 -11.35
C SER A 17 23.80 -7.35 -11.45
N GLU A 18 25.07 -7.77 -11.50
CA GLU A 18 25.46 -9.20 -11.51
C GLU A 18 24.99 -9.93 -10.24
N MET A 19 24.97 -9.26 -9.09
CA MET A 19 24.42 -9.78 -7.83
C MET A 19 22.90 -9.80 -7.78
N GLY A 20 22.22 -9.19 -8.76
CA GLY A 20 20.77 -9.19 -8.89
C GLY A 20 20.05 -8.12 -8.10
N ASP A 21 20.48 -6.85 -8.22
CA ASP A 21 19.84 -5.70 -7.58
C ASP A 21 18.30 -5.69 -7.77
N PRO A 22 17.52 -5.79 -6.69
CA PRO A 22 16.06 -5.81 -6.80
C PRO A 22 15.46 -4.48 -7.28
N LEU A 23 16.11 -3.34 -7.01
CA LEU A 23 15.65 -2.03 -7.46
C LEU A 23 15.86 -1.82 -8.96
N GLU A 24 16.88 -2.42 -9.54
CA GLU A 24 17.08 -2.44 -10.99
C GLU A 24 15.95 -3.22 -11.69
N LYS A 25 15.56 -4.38 -11.13
CA LYS A 25 14.41 -5.15 -11.62
C LYS A 25 13.10 -4.35 -11.54
N VAL A 26 12.93 -3.59 -10.47
CA VAL A 26 11.76 -2.71 -10.30
C VAL A 26 11.78 -1.58 -11.34
N ALA A 27 12.93 -0.92 -11.53
CA ALA A 27 13.07 0.17 -12.51
C ALA A 27 12.81 -0.31 -13.96
N ALA A 28 13.27 -1.52 -14.29
CA ALA A 28 13.01 -2.15 -15.59
C ALA A 28 11.55 -2.59 -15.77
N ALA A 29 10.84 -2.88 -14.68
CA ALA A 29 9.46 -3.36 -14.72
C ALA A 29 8.42 -2.26 -14.81
N VAL A 30 8.69 -1.07 -14.26
CA VAL A 30 7.71 0.01 -14.07
C VAL A 30 8.25 1.32 -14.61
N ASP A 31 7.50 1.94 -15.53
CA ASP A 31 7.68 3.34 -15.86
C ASP A 31 6.96 4.20 -14.81
N PHE A 32 7.74 4.89 -13.99
CA PHE A 32 7.20 5.74 -12.92
C PHE A 32 6.61 7.06 -13.43
N GLU A 33 6.85 7.42 -14.69
CA GLU A 33 6.28 8.63 -15.31
C GLU A 33 4.75 8.58 -15.41
N ILE A 34 4.14 7.39 -15.34
CA ILE A 34 2.69 7.22 -15.29
C ILE A 34 2.04 7.98 -14.12
N PHE A 35 2.79 8.25 -13.04
CA PHE A 35 2.30 8.98 -11.87
C PHE A 35 2.46 10.49 -12.02
N ARG A 36 3.31 10.99 -12.95
CA ARG A 36 3.64 12.41 -13.10
C ARG A 36 2.42 13.30 -13.27
N PRO A 37 1.42 13.00 -14.11
CA PRO A 37 0.28 13.89 -14.29
C PRO A 37 -0.43 14.19 -12.96
N VAL A 38 -0.79 13.17 -12.20
CA VAL A 38 -1.47 13.31 -10.89
C VAL A 38 -0.57 13.95 -9.84
N LEU A 39 0.71 13.58 -9.80
CA LEU A 39 1.67 14.23 -8.90
C LEU A 39 1.83 15.72 -9.23
N SER A 40 1.91 16.08 -10.50
CA SER A 40 2.01 17.48 -10.91
C SER A 40 0.78 18.29 -10.47
N GLU A 41 -0.43 17.73 -10.58
CA GLU A 41 -1.64 18.37 -10.10
C GLU A 41 -1.64 18.53 -8.57
N ILE A 42 -1.21 17.50 -7.81
CA ILE A 42 -1.14 17.56 -6.35
C ILE A 42 -0.16 18.63 -5.87
N PHE A 43 0.98 18.77 -6.54
CA PHE A 43 2.08 19.63 -6.11
C PHE A 43 2.13 20.96 -6.86
N SER A 44 1.35 21.17 -7.95
CA SER A 44 1.30 22.43 -8.71
C SER A 44 0.75 23.60 -7.90
N TYR A 45 -0.01 23.35 -6.84
CA TYR A 45 -0.43 24.39 -5.89
C TYR A 45 0.74 25.04 -5.12
N GLN A 46 1.89 24.43 -5.14
CA GLN A 46 3.16 25.05 -4.73
C GLN A 46 3.83 25.63 -5.98
N THR A 47 3.12 26.52 -6.70
CA THR A 47 3.70 27.22 -7.87
C THR A 47 4.97 27.92 -7.41
N TYR A 48 6.10 27.35 -7.83
CA TYR A 48 7.36 28.01 -7.72
C TYR A 48 7.32 29.22 -8.65
N ASP A 49 7.18 30.39 -8.04
CA ASP A 49 7.28 31.64 -8.77
C ASP A 49 8.75 31.84 -9.17
N ASN A 50 9.04 31.54 -10.43
CA ASN A 50 10.38 31.69 -11.01
C ASN A 50 10.91 33.15 -10.91
N GLY A 51 10.04 34.14 -10.64
CA GLY A 51 10.39 35.54 -10.48
C GLY A 51 10.92 35.91 -9.10
N ARG A 52 10.64 35.12 -8.07
CA ARG A 52 11.04 35.46 -6.68
C ARG A 52 12.36 34.84 -6.23
N GLY A 53 13.03 34.09 -7.07
CA GLY A 53 14.23 33.34 -6.69
C GLY A 53 13.92 32.22 -5.69
N GLY A 54 14.91 31.40 -5.34
CA GLY A 54 14.77 30.31 -4.38
C GLY A 54 15.19 28.96 -4.94
N ARG A 55 15.17 27.93 -4.09
CA ARG A 55 15.56 26.56 -4.48
C ARG A 55 14.48 25.94 -5.36
N LYS A 56 14.85 25.41 -6.53
CA LYS A 56 13.96 24.64 -7.39
C LYS A 56 13.35 23.46 -6.60
N PRO A 57 12.05 23.18 -6.76
CA PRO A 57 11.42 22.02 -6.14
C PRO A 57 12.06 20.72 -6.64
N TRP A 58 12.03 19.71 -5.81
CA TRP A 58 12.45 18.37 -6.20
C TRP A 58 11.51 17.79 -7.25
N ASP A 59 12.03 16.98 -8.14
CA ASP A 59 11.19 16.23 -9.09
C ASP A 59 10.19 15.35 -8.34
N TYR A 60 8.92 15.46 -8.69
CA TYR A 60 7.81 14.82 -7.97
C TYR A 60 7.85 13.29 -8.08
N VAL A 61 8.25 12.77 -9.26
CA VAL A 61 8.39 11.33 -9.46
C VAL A 61 9.55 10.78 -8.63
N LYS A 62 10.67 11.51 -8.58
CA LYS A 62 11.83 11.15 -7.73
C LYS A 62 11.42 11.12 -6.25
N MET A 63 10.71 12.14 -5.75
CA MET A 63 10.20 12.16 -4.38
C MET A 63 9.23 11.02 -4.10
N TYR A 64 8.36 10.71 -5.05
CA TYR A 64 7.42 9.58 -4.93
C TYR A 64 8.15 8.23 -4.86
N LYS A 65 9.20 8.04 -5.67
CA LYS A 65 10.09 6.86 -5.59
C LYS A 65 10.76 6.75 -4.22
N ILE A 66 11.13 7.87 -3.58
CA ILE A 66 11.67 7.87 -2.21
C ILE A 66 10.64 7.36 -1.22
N LEU A 67 9.37 7.79 -1.31
CA LEU A 67 8.31 7.25 -0.44
C LEU A 67 8.10 5.75 -0.63
N LEU A 68 8.22 5.24 -1.86
CA LEU A 68 8.16 3.80 -2.13
C LEU A 68 9.36 3.05 -1.54
N LEU A 69 10.58 3.62 -1.60
CA LEU A 69 11.76 3.05 -0.92
C LEU A 69 11.54 2.92 0.59
N GLN A 70 10.89 3.91 1.21
CA GLN A 70 10.53 3.85 2.63
C GLN A 70 9.59 2.68 2.92
N GLU A 71 8.57 2.50 2.09
CA GLU A 71 7.60 1.44 2.30
C GLU A 71 8.18 0.04 2.03
N TRP A 72 9.06 -0.12 1.06
CA TRP A 72 9.74 -1.41 0.85
C TRP A 72 10.61 -1.83 2.02
N ASN A 73 11.20 -0.86 2.73
CA ASN A 73 12.20 -1.13 3.76
C ASN A 73 11.72 -0.77 5.18
N GLN A 74 10.51 -0.24 5.33
CA GLN A 74 9.92 0.20 6.60
C GLN A 74 10.84 1.16 7.40
N ILE A 75 11.46 2.12 6.72
CA ILE A 75 12.43 3.06 7.29
C ILE A 75 11.82 4.43 7.59
N ALA A 76 12.41 5.13 8.57
CA ALA A 76 12.05 6.50 8.96
C ALA A 76 12.68 7.52 8.02
N ASP A 77 12.22 8.78 8.09
CA ASP A 77 12.67 9.84 7.18
C ASP A 77 14.18 10.11 7.31
N ASP A 78 14.70 10.24 8.53
CA ASP A 78 16.14 10.46 8.79
C ASP A 78 16.99 9.31 8.25
N HIS A 79 16.53 8.08 8.46
CA HIS A 79 17.24 6.90 7.97
C HIS A 79 17.14 6.76 6.45
N THR A 80 16.08 7.28 5.84
CA THR A 80 15.94 7.32 4.37
C THR A 80 16.96 8.26 3.75
N GLU A 81 17.10 9.46 4.28
CA GLU A 81 18.14 10.42 3.86
C GLU A 81 19.52 9.79 3.96
N TYR A 82 19.85 9.18 5.10
CA TYR A 82 21.12 8.48 5.30
C TYR A 82 21.34 7.38 4.25
N LEU A 83 20.36 6.48 4.04
CA LEU A 83 20.50 5.36 3.12
C LEU A 83 20.58 5.77 1.65
N ILE A 84 19.97 6.88 1.25
CA ILE A 84 20.13 7.41 -0.12
C ILE A 84 21.57 7.89 -0.32
N ASN A 85 22.21 8.50 0.68
CA ASN A 85 23.61 8.90 0.61
C ASN A 85 24.56 7.69 0.63
N ASP A 86 24.22 6.62 1.35
CA ASP A 86 25.10 5.46 1.58
C ASP A 86 25.03 4.41 0.45
N ARG A 87 23.82 4.18 -0.15
CA ARG A 87 23.57 3.04 -1.03
C ARG A 87 23.56 3.43 -2.51
N LEU A 88 24.50 2.92 -3.27
CA LEU A 88 24.56 3.08 -4.74
C LEU A 88 23.29 2.57 -5.45
N SER A 89 22.69 1.48 -4.97
CA SER A 89 21.43 0.97 -5.54
C SER A 89 20.26 1.95 -5.39
N TYR A 90 20.21 2.71 -4.28
CA TYR A 90 19.19 3.75 -4.05
C TYR A 90 19.42 4.94 -4.97
N GLN A 91 20.68 5.40 -5.07
CA GLN A 91 21.08 6.51 -5.96
C GLN A 91 20.74 6.16 -7.40
N ARG A 92 21.14 4.98 -7.89
CA ARG A 92 20.80 4.48 -9.23
C ARG A 92 19.29 4.45 -9.47
N PHE A 93 18.53 3.89 -8.54
CA PHE A 93 17.06 3.82 -8.65
C PHE A 93 16.42 5.21 -8.73
N LEU A 94 16.96 6.20 -8.03
CA LEU A 94 16.48 7.58 -8.02
C LEU A 94 17.03 8.41 -9.19
N GLY A 95 17.98 7.90 -9.96
CA GLY A 95 18.70 8.66 -11.00
C GLY A 95 19.53 9.78 -10.39
N LEU A 96 20.25 9.49 -9.30
CA LEU A 96 21.20 10.38 -8.64
C LEU A 96 22.61 9.90 -8.87
N SER A 97 23.54 10.85 -9.08
CA SER A 97 24.97 10.63 -9.07
C SER A 97 25.55 10.86 -7.66
N LEU A 98 26.75 10.36 -7.39
CA LEU A 98 27.41 10.48 -6.07
C LEU A 98 27.55 11.92 -5.57
N GLY A 99 27.65 12.91 -6.46
CA GLY A 99 27.75 14.33 -6.12
C GLY A 99 26.43 15.07 -6.01
N ASP A 100 25.31 14.41 -6.31
CA ASP A 100 24.02 15.06 -6.30
C ASP A 100 23.52 15.28 -4.87
N LYS A 101 22.80 16.39 -4.67
CA LYS A 101 22.13 16.64 -3.39
C LYS A 101 21.02 15.62 -3.18
N VAL A 102 20.85 15.20 -1.93
CA VAL A 102 19.77 14.30 -1.49
C VAL A 102 18.72 15.13 -0.74
N PRO A 103 17.41 14.84 -0.87
CA PRO A 103 16.38 15.47 -0.07
C PRO A 103 16.57 15.13 1.41
N ASP A 104 16.52 16.14 2.27
CA ASP A 104 16.57 15.96 3.71
C ASP A 104 15.28 15.33 4.27
N ALA A 105 15.34 14.80 5.48
CA ALA A 105 14.23 14.16 6.17
C ALA A 105 12.98 15.05 6.26
N LYS A 106 13.16 16.36 6.49
CA LYS A 106 12.03 17.32 6.56
C LYS A 106 11.37 17.50 5.20
N THR A 107 12.15 17.54 4.13
CA THR A 107 11.63 17.60 2.74
C THR A 107 10.84 16.34 2.39
N ILE A 108 11.33 15.16 2.76
CA ILE A 108 10.63 13.87 2.56
C ILE A 108 9.31 13.86 3.33
N TRP A 109 9.36 14.26 4.60
CA TRP A 109 8.17 14.38 5.44
C TRP A 109 7.15 15.36 4.85
N ALA A 110 7.58 16.56 4.44
CA ALA A 110 6.70 17.59 3.87
C ALA A 110 6.02 17.11 2.58
N PHE A 111 6.76 16.44 1.71
CA PHE A 111 6.22 15.85 0.49
C PHE A 111 5.11 14.84 0.80
N ARG A 112 5.33 13.93 1.76
CA ARG A 112 4.32 12.97 2.19
C ARG A 112 3.09 13.65 2.82
N GLU A 113 3.27 14.74 3.59
CA GLU A 113 2.16 15.49 4.17
C GLU A 113 1.29 16.17 3.11
N VAL A 114 1.87 16.73 2.05
CA VAL A 114 1.12 17.28 0.92
C VAL A 114 0.32 16.19 0.22
N LEU A 115 0.94 15.03 -0.06
CA LEU A 115 0.24 13.87 -0.62
C LEU A 115 -0.91 13.41 0.28
N THR A 116 -0.70 13.38 1.59
CA THR A 116 -1.72 13.00 2.57
C THR A 116 -2.89 13.98 2.57
N LYS A 117 -2.61 15.29 2.61
CA LYS A 117 -3.64 16.34 2.60
C LYS A 117 -4.45 16.37 1.30
N SER A 118 -3.85 15.99 0.18
CA SER A 118 -4.56 15.90 -1.10
C SER A 118 -5.63 14.80 -1.13
N GLY A 119 -5.52 13.76 -0.29
CA GLY A 119 -6.40 12.59 -0.30
C GLY A 119 -6.29 11.71 -1.55
N ARG A 120 -5.37 12.01 -2.48
CA ARG A 120 -5.31 11.39 -3.82
C ARG A 120 -4.41 10.14 -3.90
N MET A 121 -3.99 9.57 -2.77
CA MET A 121 -3.18 8.34 -2.77
C MET A 121 -3.89 7.16 -3.45
N LYS A 122 -5.22 7.07 -3.26
CA LYS A 122 -6.03 6.02 -3.89
C LYS A 122 -6.02 6.13 -5.41
N GLU A 123 -6.05 7.32 -5.95
CA GLU A 123 -5.98 7.57 -7.39
C GLU A 123 -4.64 7.12 -8.00
N LEU A 124 -3.51 7.42 -7.32
CA LEU A 124 -2.20 6.92 -7.74
C LEU A 124 -2.14 5.38 -7.74
N PHE A 125 -2.73 4.74 -6.74
CA PHE A 125 -2.86 3.29 -6.71
C PHE A 125 -3.70 2.77 -7.89
N ASP A 126 -4.84 3.40 -8.17
CA ASP A 126 -5.78 2.98 -9.21
C ASP A 126 -5.21 3.13 -10.62
N ILE A 127 -4.36 4.14 -10.88
CA ILE A 127 -3.64 4.28 -12.15
C ILE A 127 -2.80 3.03 -12.41
N PHE A 128 -2.03 2.60 -11.42
CA PHE A 128 -1.20 1.41 -11.54
C PHE A 128 -2.03 0.13 -11.70
N ALA A 129 -3.08 -0.05 -10.89
CA ALA A 129 -3.95 -1.21 -10.97
C ALA A 129 -4.65 -1.31 -12.33
N LYS A 130 -5.15 -0.20 -12.88
CA LYS A 130 -5.75 -0.12 -14.21
C LYS A 130 -4.74 -0.45 -15.33
N LEU A 131 -3.49 0.02 -15.20
CA LEU A 131 -2.44 -0.33 -16.15
C LEU A 131 -2.17 -1.84 -16.14
N MET A 132 -2.09 -2.46 -14.96
CA MET A 132 -1.89 -3.91 -14.82
C MET A 132 -3.08 -4.72 -15.36
N GLU A 133 -4.29 -4.20 -15.23
CA GLU A 133 -5.48 -4.81 -15.85
C GLU A 133 -5.40 -4.75 -17.39
N ARG A 134 -5.03 -3.60 -17.96
CA ARG A 134 -4.84 -3.44 -19.42
C ARG A 134 -3.74 -4.35 -19.97
N GLN A 135 -2.67 -4.55 -19.22
CA GLN A 135 -1.58 -5.46 -19.59
C GLN A 135 -1.90 -6.95 -19.37
N GLY A 136 -3.09 -7.28 -18.85
CA GLY A 136 -3.52 -8.65 -18.58
C GLY A 136 -2.85 -9.31 -17.37
N VAL A 137 -2.07 -8.58 -16.61
CA VAL A 137 -1.44 -9.07 -15.35
C VAL A 137 -2.51 -9.31 -14.27
N ILE A 138 -3.46 -8.38 -14.14
CA ILE A 138 -4.67 -8.56 -13.34
C ILE A 138 -5.75 -9.15 -14.23
N THR A 139 -6.13 -10.41 -13.95
CA THR A 139 -7.00 -11.19 -14.85
C THR A 139 -8.49 -11.05 -14.55
N ARG A 140 -8.85 -10.60 -13.34
CA ARG A 140 -10.23 -10.53 -12.85
C ARG A 140 -11.02 -11.86 -12.92
N ARG A 141 -10.35 -13.00 -13.13
CA ARG A 141 -10.99 -14.32 -13.15
C ARG A 141 -11.52 -14.74 -11.78
N GLY A 142 -11.00 -14.16 -10.74
CA GLY A 142 -11.44 -14.31 -9.36
C GLY A 142 -10.67 -13.38 -8.45
N SER A 143 -11.34 -12.84 -7.45
CA SER A 143 -10.76 -11.96 -6.45
C SER A 143 -10.84 -12.61 -5.07
N ILE A 144 -9.95 -12.23 -4.18
CA ILE A 144 -9.93 -12.66 -2.79
C ILE A 144 -10.01 -11.41 -1.92
N ILE A 145 -10.98 -11.35 -1.01
CA ILE A 145 -11.10 -10.26 -0.05
C ILE A 145 -10.72 -10.77 1.33
N ASP A 146 -9.80 -10.06 1.98
CA ASP A 146 -9.36 -10.34 3.35
C ASP A 146 -8.79 -9.05 3.98
N ALA A 147 -8.56 -9.05 5.29
CA ALA A 147 -8.05 -7.91 6.02
C ALA A 147 -6.85 -8.27 6.90
N ALA A 148 -5.89 -7.36 6.97
CA ALA A 148 -4.74 -7.43 7.86
C ALA A 148 -4.70 -6.23 8.79
N PHE A 149 -4.20 -6.41 10.02
CA PHE A 149 -3.99 -5.32 10.95
C PHE A 149 -2.78 -4.49 10.54
N ALA A 150 -2.96 -3.18 10.63
CA ALA A 150 -1.91 -2.17 10.55
C ALA A 150 -1.74 -1.60 11.97
N GLU A 151 -0.75 -2.12 12.69
CA GLU A 151 -0.58 -1.81 14.10
C GLU A 151 0.01 -0.42 14.33
N ALA A 152 -0.61 0.35 15.23
CA ALA A 152 -0.11 1.63 15.71
C ALA A 152 0.53 1.46 17.10
N PRO A 153 1.43 2.37 17.51
CA PRO A 153 1.99 2.37 18.86
C PRO A 153 0.88 2.45 19.91
N ARG A 154 0.90 1.51 20.85
CA ARG A 154 -0.12 1.45 21.91
C ARG A 154 -0.05 2.69 22.78
N GLN A 155 -1.20 3.28 23.04
CA GLN A 155 -1.33 4.48 23.86
C GLN A 155 -1.88 4.14 25.25
N ARG A 156 -1.35 4.83 26.25
CA ARG A 156 -1.86 4.73 27.63
C ARG A 156 -2.96 5.78 27.80
N ASN A 157 -4.20 5.39 27.58
CA ASN A 157 -5.39 6.18 27.86
C ASN A 157 -6.19 5.50 28.98
N THR A 158 -6.91 6.30 29.79
CA THR A 158 -7.87 5.74 30.74
C THR A 158 -9.08 5.15 30.00
N ARG A 159 -9.89 4.37 30.70
CA ARG A 159 -11.13 3.81 30.13
C ARG A 159 -12.09 4.93 29.72
N GLU A 160 -12.22 5.96 30.52
CA GLU A 160 -13.08 7.11 30.28
C GLU A 160 -12.60 7.93 29.07
N GLU A 161 -11.28 8.19 28.97
CA GLU A 161 -10.70 8.82 27.78
C GLU A 161 -11.02 8.02 26.50
N ASN A 162 -10.87 6.69 26.54
CA ASN A 162 -11.17 5.83 25.40
C ASN A 162 -12.67 5.83 25.02
N GLU A 163 -13.58 5.93 26.01
CA GLU A 163 -15.01 6.04 25.74
C GLU A 163 -15.38 7.38 25.08
N LYS A 164 -14.80 8.49 25.54
CA LYS A 164 -14.98 9.82 24.91
C LYS A 164 -14.44 9.80 23.47
N ILE A 165 -13.25 9.28 23.26
CA ILE A 165 -12.65 9.14 21.92
C ILE A 165 -13.57 8.30 20.98
N LYS A 166 -14.15 7.21 21.47
CA LYS A 166 -15.12 6.41 20.69
C LYS A 166 -16.35 7.19 20.25
N ARG A 167 -16.77 8.16 21.06
CA ARG A 167 -17.90 9.06 20.77
C ARG A 167 -17.50 10.26 19.92
N GLY A 168 -16.24 10.36 19.47
CA GLY A 168 -15.72 11.51 18.71
C GLY A 168 -15.52 12.75 19.56
N GLN A 169 -15.43 12.61 20.88
CA GLN A 169 -15.25 13.71 21.83
C GLN A 169 -13.79 13.78 22.30
N THR A 170 -13.27 14.98 22.47
CA THR A 170 -11.96 15.19 23.10
C THR A 170 -12.06 14.95 24.61
N PRO A 171 -11.21 14.12 25.22
CA PRO A 171 -11.19 13.91 26.66
C PRO A 171 -10.89 15.19 27.43
N GLU A 172 -11.52 15.37 28.59
CA GLU A 172 -11.31 16.53 29.46
C GLU A 172 -9.83 16.71 29.82
N GLY A 173 -9.38 17.96 29.79
CA GLY A 173 -8.01 18.33 30.08
C GLY A 173 -6.99 18.03 28.99
N TRP A 174 -7.42 17.58 27.77
CA TRP A 174 -6.54 17.52 26.60
C TRP A 174 -6.48 18.85 25.86
N ASP A 175 -7.49 19.69 25.99
CA ASP A 175 -7.70 20.99 25.35
C ASP A 175 -7.08 22.17 26.12
N HIS A 176 -6.57 21.98 27.35
CA HIS A 176 -5.82 23.00 28.04
C HIS A 176 -4.51 23.37 27.31
N LEU A 177 -4.17 24.70 27.33
CA LEU A 177 -2.99 25.25 26.65
C LEU A 177 -1.70 24.48 26.94
N ASP A 178 -1.52 24.04 28.19
CA ASP A 178 -0.36 23.22 28.62
C ASP A 178 -0.44 21.75 28.17
N LYS A 179 -1.60 21.29 27.69
CA LYS A 179 -1.87 19.90 27.31
C LYS A 179 -2.11 19.70 25.82
N LYS A 180 -2.02 20.75 25.00
CA LYS A 180 -2.04 20.61 23.51
C LYS A 180 -0.97 19.64 22.99
N ALA A 181 0.13 19.49 23.73
CA ALA A 181 1.14 18.50 23.42
C ALA A 181 0.60 17.06 23.57
N LYS A 182 -0.27 16.81 24.56
CA LYS A 182 -0.88 15.47 24.79
C LYS A 182 -1.82 15.10 23.64
N GLU A 183 -2.70 16.02 23.22
CA GLU A 183 -3.61 15.81 22.10
C GLU A 183 -2.84 15.53 20.79
N ARG A 184 -1.79 16.30 20.51
CA ARG A 184 -0.96 16.13 19.30
C ARG A 184 -0.18 14.82 19.26
N GLN A 185 0.07 14.18 20.41
CA GLN A 185 0.80 12.92 20.53
C GLN A 185 -0.13 11.71 20.56
N LYS A 186 -1.45 11.91 20.60
CA LYS A 186 -2.44 10.84 20.70
C LYS A 186 -3.13 10.61 19.36
N ASP A 187 -3.24 9.36 18.99
CA ASP A 187 -4.00 8.94 17.83
C ASP A 187 -5.45 8.68 18.26
N THR A 188 -6.34 9.61 17.91
CA THR A 188 -7.77 9.52 18.23
C THR A 188 -8.56 8.70 17.24
N ASP A 189 -7.96 8.30 16.09
CA ASP A 189 -8.61 7.51 15.06
C ASP A 189 -8.31 6.02 15.19
N ALA A 190 -7.16 5.67 15.75
CA ALA A 190 -6.81 4.28 16.02
C ALA A 190 -7.71 3.65 17.10
N ARG A 191 -8.07 2.38 16.93
CA ARG A 191 -8.97 1.66 17.84
C ARG A 191 -8.39 0.33 18.30
N TRP A 192 -8.88 -0.09 19.45
CA TRP A 192 -8.63 -1.43 19.97
C TRP A 192 -9.60 -2.44 19.38
N THR A 193 -9.10 -3.62 19.08
CA THR A 193 -9.90 -4.79 18.76
C THR A 193 -9.26 -6.05 19.31
N LYS A 194 -10.03 -7.13 19.45
CA LYS A 194 -9.55 -8.44 19.89
C LYS A 194 -9.86 -9.50 18.85
N LYS A 195 -8.84 -10.20 18.37
CA LYS A 195 -8.99 -11.31 17.42
C LYS A 195 -8.22 -12.53 17.96
N ASN A 196 -8.88 -13.67 18.08
CA ASN A 196 -8.29 -14.92 18.58
C ASN A 196 -7.57 -14.77 19.94
N GLY A 197 -8.14 -13.98 20.85
CA GLY A 197 -7.55 -13.73 22.17
C GLY A 197 -6.47 -12.64 22.21
N VAL A 198 -5.93 -12.23 21.07
CA VAL A 198 -4.89 -11.20 20.95
C VAL A 198 -5.52 -9.83 20.77
N ALA A 199 -5.05 -8.82 21.53
CA ALA A 199 -5.48 -7.43 21.41
C ALA A 199 -4.60 -6.70 20.37
N HIS A 200 -5.25 -6.05 19.41
CA HIS A 200 -4.63 -5.22 18.37
C HIS A 200 -5.07 -3.78 18.55
N TYR A 201 -4.17 -2.84 18.32
CA TYR A 201 -4.44 -1.40 18.34
C TYR A 201 -3.94 -0.76 17.05
N GLY A 202 -4.79 0.00 16.39
CA GLY A 202 -4.44 0.69 15.15
C GLY A 202 -5.55 0.67 14.12
N TYR A 203 -5.21 0.21 12.92
CA TYR A 203 -6.02 0.24 11.72
C TYR A 203 -6.11 -1.14 11.07
N LYS A 204 -6.96 -1.27 10.06
CA LYS A 204 -7.04 -2.43 9.17
C LYS A 204 -6.82 -2.03 7.72
N ASN A 205 -6.07 -2.84 7.02
CA ASN A 205 -5.93 -2.83 5.58
C ASN A 205 -6.81 -3.94 4.99
N HIS A 206 -7.97 -3.57 4.46
CA HIS A 206 -8.84 -4.48 3.74
C HIS A 206 -8.39 -4.50 2.28
N VAL A 207 -8.04 -5.66 1.76
CA VAL A 207 -7.55 -5.79 0.38
C VAL A 207 -8.44 -6.69 -0.45
N LYS A 208 -8.63 -6.32 -1.71
CA LYS A 208 -9.10 -7.19 -2.77
C LYS A 208 -7.91 -7.56 -3.65
N ALA A 209 -7.49 -8.80 -3.61
CA ALA A 209 -6.37 -9.31 -4.41
C ALA A 209 -6.85 -10.16 -5.59
N ASP A 210 -6.19 -10.04 -6.75
CA ASP A 210 -6.41 -10.92 -7.87
C ASP A 210 -5.91 -12.34 -7.52
N ARG A 211 -6.75 -13.33 -7.80
CA ARG A 211 -6.47 -14.73 -7.45
C ARG A 211 -5.21 -15.25 -8.11
N ASP A 212 -4.95 -14.88 -9.36
CA ASP A 212 -3.89 -15.51 -10.15
C ASP A 212 -2.56 -14.75 -9.99
N SER A 213 -2.54 -13.45 -10.17
CA SER A 213 -1.34 -12.62 -10.02
C SER A 213 -0.95 -12.33 -8.57
N LYS A 214 -1.89 -12.42 -7.62
CA LYS A 214 -1.72 -11.98 -6.21
C LYS A 214 -1.44 -10.48 -6.09
N MET A 215 -1.79 -9.68 -7.08
CA MET A 215 -1.76 -8.23 -6.99
C MET A 215 -2.98 -7.71 -6.25
N ILE A 216 -2.81 -6.67 -5.47
CA ILE A 216 -3.91 -5.95 -4.85
C ILE A 216 -4.61 -5.15 -5.95
N VAL A 217 -5.90 -5.44 -6.15
CA VAL A 217 -6.74 -4.78 -7.17
C VAL A 217 -7.39 -3.54 -6.60
N ASP A 218 -7.75 -3.61 -5.32
CA ASP A 218 -8.44 -2.55 -4.59
C ASP A 218 -8.18 -2.69 -3.09
N TYR A 219 -8.32 -1.61 -2.34
CA TYR A 219 -8.17 -1.63 -0.89
C TYR A 219 -9.01 -0.54 -0.22
N ALA A 220 -9.36 -0.79 1.04
CA ALA A 220 -9.96 0.19 1.94
C ALA A 220 -9.25 0.16 3.30
N VAL A 221 -9.22 1.30 3.97
CA VAL A 221 -8.58 1.45 5.28
C VAL A 221 -9.61 1.88 6.30
N THR A 222 -9.66 1.17 7.43
CA THR A 222 -10.54 1.50 8.56
C THR A 222 -9.75 1.48 9.86
N ASP A 223 -10.34 1.95 10.94
CA ASP A 223 -9.84 1.62 12.27
C ASP A 223 -9.97 0.11 12.56
N ALA A 224 -9.19 -0.38 13.52
CA ALA A 224 -9.13 -1.81 13.79
C ALA A 224 -10.43 -2.40 14.38
N SER A 225 -11.37 -1.59 14.88
CA SER A 225 -12.62 -2.05 15.47
C SER A 225 -13.70 -2.40 14.44
N VAL A 226 -13.60 -1.83 13.23
CA VAL A 226 -14.56 -2.09 12.14
C VAL A 226 -14.51 -3.56 11.74
N HIS A 227 -15.66 -4.22 11.69
CA HIS A 227 -15.74 -5.63 11.29
C HIS A 227 -15.50 -5.77 9.79
N ASP A 228 -14.72 -6.78 9.38
CA ASP A 228 -14.27 -6.96 8.00
C ASP A 228 -15.45 -7.04 7.01
N SER A 229 -16.58 -7.59 7.44
CA SER A 229 -17.79 -7.70 6.63
C SER A 229 -18.47 -6.37 6.26
N GLN A 230 -18.21 -5.30 7.02
CA GLN A 230 -18.81 -3.98 6.78
C GLN A 230 -18.20 -3.25 5.57
N VAL A 231 -17.01 -3.69 5.16
CA VAL A 231 -16.23 -3.07 4.06
C VAL A 231 -16.29 -3.91 2.78
N ALA A 232 -16.85 -5.12 2.87
CA ALA A 232 -16.83 -6.07 1.75
C ALA A 232 -17.50 -5.54 0.48
N ASP A 233 -18.62 -4.85 0.61
CA ASP A 233 -19.35 -4.30 -0.53
C ASP A 233 -18.62 -3.11 -1.16
N GLU A 234 -17.85 -2.34 -0.37
CA GLU A 234 -17.03 -1.23 -0.87
C GLU A 234 -15.98 -1.72 -1.89
N LEU A 235 -15.37 -2.88 -1.62
CA LEU A 235 -14.34 -3.49 -2.45
C LEU A 235 -14.88 -4.25 -3.68
N ILE A 236 -16.21 -4.45 -3.79
CA ILE A 236 -16.80 -5.13 -4.94
C ILE A 236 -17.09 -4.13 -6.06
N ASP A 237 -16.77 -4.52 -7.28
CA ASP A 237 -17.13 -3.77 -8.49
C ASP A 237 -17.89 -4.64 -9.51
N LYS A 238 -18.42 -3.99 -10.57
CA LYS A 238 -19.24 -4.67 -11.61
C LYS A 238 -18.42 -5.67 -12.46
N LYS A 239 -17.10 -5.57 -12.45
CA LYS A 239 -16.21 -6.47 -13.22
C LYS A 239 -15.88 -7.76 -12.48
N ASP A 240 -16.18 -7.85 -11.18
CA ASP A 240 -15.88 -9.04 -10.38
C ASP A 240 -16.76 -10.21 -10.79
N LYS A 241 -16.15 -11.29 -11.27
CA LYS A 241 -16.85 -12.53 -11.68
C LYS A 241 -17.02 -13.51 -10.54
N CYS A 242 -16.02 -13.64 -9.68
CA CYS A 242 -16.02 -14.54 -8.53
C CYS A 242 -15.20 -13.93 -7.40
N VAL A 243 -15.74 -13.92 -6.18
CA VAL A 243 -15.03 -13.39 -4.99
C VAL A 243 -14.96 -14.45 -3.91
N HIS A 244 -13.76 -14.70 -3.42
CA HIS A 244 -13.47 -15.65 -2.36
C HIS A 244 -13.29 -14.91 -1.04
N MET A 245 -14.04 -15.30 -0.02
CA MET A 245 -14.03 -14.68 1.30
C MET A 245 -14.07 -15.74 2.40
N ASP A 246 -13.67 -15.35 3.60
CA ASP A 246 -13.77 -16.22 4.77
C ASP A 246 -15.21 -16.30 5.32
N SER A 247 -15.39 -17.04 6.41
CA SER A 247 -16.71 -17.23 7.02
C SER A 247 -17.23 -15.98 7.75
N ALA A 248 -16.42 -14.97 8.03
CA ALA A 248 -16.86 -13.70 8.62
C ALA A 248 -17.81 -12.92 7.69
N TYR A 249 -17.72 -13.15 6.38
CA TYR A 249 -18.56 -12.52 5.35
C TYR A 249 -19.84 -13.32 5.03
N SER A 250 -20.18 -14.36 5.80
CA SER A 250 -21.29 -15.27 5.49
C SER A 250 -22.69 -14.69 5.78
N GLY A 251 -22.79 -13.54 6.47
CA GLY A 251 -24.03 -12.89 6.83
C GLY A 251 -24.89 -12.52 5.61
N GLU A 252 -26.21 -12.70 5.71
CA GLU A 252 -27.12 -12.36 4.61
C GLU A 252 -27.13 -10.87 4.26
N PRO A 253 -27.06 -9.93 5.23
CA PRO A 253 -26.95 -8.50 4.92
C PRO A 253 -25.75 -8.18 4.03
N VAL A 254 -24.59 -8.81 4.28
CA VAL A 254 -23.37 -8.64 3.49
C VAL A 254 -23.56 -9.11 2.06
N LYS A 255 -24.16 -10.30 1.88
CA LYS A 255 -24.45 -10.84 0.55
C LYS A 255 -25.43 -9.96 -0.22
N GLN A 256 -26.44 -9.43 0.45
CA GLN A 256 -27.41 -8.51 -0.16
C GLN A 256 -26.73 -7.19 -0.58
N ALA A 257 -25.88 -6.61 0.27
CA ALA A 257 -25.11 -5.40 -0.06
C ALA A 257 -24.23 -5.63 -1.29
N ILE A 258 -23.51 -6.76 -1.34
CA ILE A 258 -22.69 -7.13 -2.50
C ILE A 258 -23.55 -7.31 -3.76
N ARG A 259 -24.68 -8.02 -3.67
CA ARG A 259 -25.58 -8.25 -4.82
C ARG A 259 -26.24 -6.99 -5.34
N LYS A 260 -26.45 -5.96 -4.50
CA LYS A 260 -26.90 -4.64 -4.95
C LYS A 260 -25.91 -4.00 -5.92
N LYS A 261 -24.58 -4.15 -5.67
CA LYS A 261 -23.54 -3.60 -6.54
C LYS A 261 -23.26 -4.48 -7.77
N ASN A 262 -23.25 -5.80 -7.59
CA ASN A 262 -22.98 -6.75 -8.67
C ASN A 262 -23.89 -7.99 -8.51
N LYS A 263 -24.98 -8.03 -9.30
CA LYS A 263 -25.96 -9.14 -9.26
C LYS A 263 -25.39 -10.46 -9.79
N SER A 264 -24.41 -10.41 -10.68
CA SER A 264 -23.84 -11.58 -11.36
C SER A 264 -22.64 -12.19 -10.64
N VAL A 265 -22.11 -11.55 -9.59
CA VAL A 265 -20.92 -12.02 -8.89
C VAL A 265 -21.17 -13.35 -8.17
N ARG A 266 -20.29 -14.32 -8.41
CA ARG A 266 -20.30 -15.58 -7.67
C ARG A 266 -19.56 -15.42 -6.35
N LEU A 267 -20.26 -15.60 -5.23
CA LEU A 267 -19.69 -15.54 -3.90
C LEU A 267 -19.21 -16.93 -3.46
N SER A 268 -17.92 -17.04 -3.19
CA SER A 268 -17.26 -18.26 -2.70
C SER A 268 -16.85 -18.06 -1.23
N ILE A 269 -17.85 -18.11 -0.33
CA ILE A 269 -17.67 -17.86 1.10
C ILE A 269 -17.53 -19.18 1.84
N GLN A 270 -16.55 -19.27 2.77
CA GLN A 270 -16.40 -20.43 3.63
C GLN A 270 -17.61 -20.56 4.57
N GLN A 271 -18.07 -21.78 4.77
CA GLN A 271 -19.18 -22.06 5.66
C GLN A 271 -18.68 -22.24 7.09
N LYS A 272 -19.42 -21.69 8.06
CA LYS A 272 -19.14 -21.82 9.49
C LYS A 272 -20.07 -22.89 10.10
N GLY A 273 -19.49 -23.77 10.92
CA GLY A 273 -20.27 -24.66 11.77
C GLY A 273 -20.75 -23.91 13.02
N TYR A 274 -21.89 -24.30 13.55
CA TYR A 274 -22.46 -23.76 14.79
C TYR A 274 -22.58 -24.84 15.84
N ARG A 275 -22.73 -24.44 17.11
CA ARG A 275 -23.02 -25.36 18.21
C ARG A 275 -24.34 -26.12 17.91
N GLY A 276 -24.28 -27.45 17.93
CA GLY A 276 -25.44 -28.30 17.55
C GLY A 276 -25.64 -28.50 16.03
N ARG A 277 -24.90 -27.78 15.16
CA ARG A 277 -24.93 -27.95 13.71
C ARG A 277 -23.51 -27.94 13.12
N PRO A 278 -22.74 -29.02 13.31
CA PRO A 278 -21.41 -29.14 12.74
C PRO A 278 -21.45 -29.20 11.21
N LEU A 279 -20.37 -28.84 10.55
CA LEU A 279 -20.25 -28.96 9.10
C LEU A 279 -20.31 -30.43 8.66
N THR A 280 -21.10 -30.71 7.63
CA THR A 280 -21.14 -32.01 6.96
C THR A 280 -19.83 -32.29 6.23
N ASN A 281 -19.55 -33.56 5.91
CA ASN A 281 -18.35 -33.95 5.16
C ASN A 281 -18.26 -33.24 3.80
N ARG A 282 -19.39 -33.06 3.09
CA ARG A 282 -19.49 -32.33 1.84
C ARG A 282 -19.10 -30.85 2.03
N GLN A 283 -19.60 -30.21 3.09
CA GLN A 283 -19.26 -28.82 3.43
C GLN A 283 -17.79 -28.65 3.81
N LYS A 284 -17.23 -29.57 4.58
CA LYS A 284 -15.79 -29.62 4.91
C LYS A 284 -14.93 -29.75 3.65
N ALA A 285 -15.29 -30.65 2.72
CA ALA A 285 -14.59 -30.83 1.45
C ALA A 285 -14.65 -29.56 0.60
N MET A 286 -15.81 -28.91 0.54
CA MET A 286 -15.98 -27.65 -0.19
C MET A 286 -15.17 -26.52 0.45
N ASN A 287 -15.13 -26.42 1.77
CA ASN A 287 -14.32 -25.45 2.49
C ASN A 287 -12.81 -25.65 2.23
N ARG A 288 -12.33 -26.91 2.16
CA ARG A 288 -10.92 -27.19 1.78
C ARG A 288 -10.60 -26.66 0.38
N ARG A 289 -11.50 -26.84 -0.62
CA ARG A 289 -11.31 -26.29 -1.98
C ARG A 289 -11.27 -24.75 -1.96
N ARG A 290 -12.17 -24.10 -1.21
CA ARG A 290 -12.22 -22.64 -1.05
C ARG A 290 -10.96 -22.11 -0.35
N ALA A 291 -10.52 -22.82 0.70
CA ALA A 291 -9.30 -22.46 1.46
C ALA A 291 -8.04 -22.45 0.57
N ARG A 292 -7.88 -23.43 -0.35
CA ARG A 292 -6.75 -23.48 -1.30
C ARG A 292 -6.65 -22.24 -2.19
N ILE A 293 -7.77 -21.60 -2.48
CA ILE A 293 -7.78 -20.36 -3.26
C ILE A 293 -7.55 -19.17 -2.34
N ARG A 294 -8.28 -19.11 -1.22
CA ARG A 294 -8.20 -18.00 -0.26
C ARG A 294 -6.80 -17.82 0.32
N CYS A 295 -6.09 -18.91 0.61
CA CYS A 295 -4.72 -18.82 1.16
C CYS A 295 -3.74 -18.04 0.26
N ARG A 296 -4.09 -17.77 -1.00
CA ARG A 296 -3.25 -16.93 -1.88
C ARG A 296 -3.14 -15.49 -1.40
N VAL A 297 -4.13 -14.96 -0.67
CA VAL A 297 -4.02 -13.62 -0.06
C VAL A 297 -3.02 -13.60 1.08
N GLU A 298 -2.78 -14.74 1.73
CA GLU A 298 -1.75 -14.88 2.76
C GLU A 298 -0.34 -14.62 2.21
N HIS A 299 -0.11 -14.88 0.91
CA HIS A 299 1.14 -14.50 0.23
C HIS A 299 1.28 -12.98 0.09
N VAL A 300 0.18 -12.24 -0.08
CA VAL A 300 0.19 -10.76 -0.11
C VAL A 300 0.62 -10.24 1.25
N PHE A 301 -0.07 -10.67 2.31
CA PHE A 301 0.24 -10.25 3.68
C PHE A 301 1.60 -10.77 4.15
N GLY A 302 1.97 -12.00 3.77
CA GLY A 302 3.28 -12.58 4.04
C GLY A 302 4.41 -11.78 3.42
N HIS A 303 4.29 -11.37 2.15
CA HIS A 303 5.27 -10.52 1.49
C HIS A 303 5.39 -9.16 2.18
N ILE A 304 4.27 -8.50 2.50
CA ILE A 304 4.28 -7.23 3.24
C ILE A 304 4.94 -7.41 4.60
N ARG A 305 4.63 -8.49 5.32
CA ARG A 305 5.12 -8.72 6.69
C ARG A 305 6.60 -9.09 6.73
N VAL A 306 7.05 -9.98 5.85
CA VAL A 306 8.39 -10.57 5.91
C VAL A 306 9.38 -9.78 5.05
N SER A 307 9.02 -9.51 3.78
CA SER A 307 9.95 -8.91 2.82
C SER A 307 9.96 -7.38 2.85
N MET A 308 8.88 -6.75 3.35
CA MET A 308 8.75 -5.30 3.38
C MET A 308 8.73 -4.73 4.82
N GLY A 309 9.19 -5.49 5.82
CA GLY A 309 9.30 -5.04 7.21
C GLY A 309 7.98 -4.85 7.95
N GLY A 310 6.86 -5.36 7.40
CA GLY A 310 5.55 -5.31 8.03
C GLY A 310 4.74 -4.05 7.72
N LEU A 311 3.63 -3.89 8.46
CA LEU A 311 2.71 -2.76 8.33
C LEU A 311 2.51 -2.13 9.73
N SER A 312 3.52 -1.38 10.17
CA SER A 312 3.47 -0.60 11.41
C SER A 312 3.26 0.88 11.07
N ILE A 313 2.20 1.45 11.61
CA ILE A 313 1.81 2.85 11.38
C ILE A 313 2.33 3.69 12.54
N ARG A 314 3.37 4.48 12.28
CA ARG A 314 4.01 5.36 13.28
C ARG A 314 3.53 6.82 13.19
N CYS A 315 2.59 7.10 12.29
CA CYS A 315 1.96 8.42 12.16
C CYS A 315 0.62 8.45 12.90
N ILE A 316 0.14 9.64 13.20
CA ILE A 316 -1.12 9.89 13.91
C ILE A 316 -2.21 10.26 12.90
N GLY A 317 -3.38 9.65 13.04
CA GLY A 317 -4.59 9.98 12.31
C GLY A 317 -4.83 9.14 11.06
N MET A 318 -6.11 8.93 10.75
CA MET A 318 -6.61 8.09 9.65
C MET A 318 -6.04 8.50 8.28
N ALA A 319 -5.96 9.80 7.99
CA ALA A 319 -5.48 10.28 6.70
C ALA A 319 -4.03 9.86 6.42
N ARG A 320 -3.14 10.01 7.42
CA ARG A 320 -1.74 9.58 7.31
C ARG A 320 -1.62 8.07 7.27
N ALA A 321 -2.41 7.35 8.09
CA ALA A 321 -2.45 5.89 8.07
C ALA A 321 -2.90 5.37 6.71
N SER A 322 -3.96 5.94 6.12
CA SER A 322 -4.46 5.58 4.79
C SER A 322 -3.43 5.82 3.69
N THR A 323 -2.71 6.94 3.74
CA THR A 323 -1.64 7.23 2.78
C THR A 323 -0.49 6.22 2.89
N ARG A 324 -0.04 5.90 4.11
CA ARG A 324 1.02 4.91 4.34
C ARG A 324 0.61 3.50 3.89
N ILE A 325 -0.61 3.09 4.21
CA ILE A 325 -1.16 1.80 3.79
C ILE A 325 -1.30 1.74 2.27
N GLY A 326 -1.77 2.81 1.63
CA GLY A 326 -1.87 2.91 0.18
C GLY A 326 -0.50 2.80 -0.52
N LEU A 327 0.50 3.53 -0.03
CA LEU A 327 1.89 3.43 -0.50
C LEU A 327 2.44 2.01 -0.34
N LYS A 328 2.20 1.36 0.81
CA LYS A 328 2.63 -0.02 1.07
C LYS A 328 1.98 -1.01 0.11
N ASN A 329 0.67 -0.87 -0.15
CA ASN A 329 -0.06 -1.71 -1.09
C ASN A 329 0.46 -1.52 -2.52
N LEU A 330 0.73 -0.29 -2.94
CA LEU A 330 1.32 0.00 -4.24
C LEU A 330 2.75 -0.55 -4.36
N ALA A 331 3.57 -0.37 -3.33
CA ALA A 331 4.92 -0.91 -3.26
C ALA A 331 4.93 -2.45 -3.37
N HIS A 332 3.97 -3.13 -2.72
CA HIS A 332 3.75 -4.57 -2.90
C HIS A 332 3.46 -4.92 -4.36
N ASN A 333 2.52 -4.20 -5.00
CA ASN A 333 2.14 -4.45 -6.39
C ASN A 333 3.32 -4.25 -7.35
N ILE A 334 4.10 -3.21 -7.17
CA ILE A 334 5.30 -2.93 -7.97
C ILE A 334 6.33 -4.06 -7.84
N SER A 335 6.64 -4.49 -6.61
CA SER A 335 7.54 -5.61 -6.35
C SER A 335 7.01 -6.90 -6.97
N ARG A 336 5.69 -7.12 -6.89
CA ARG A 336 5.06 -8.30 -7.48
C ARG A 336 5.16 -8.31 -9.01
N LEU A 337 4.97 -7.14 -9.65
CA LEU A 337 5.16 -7.00 -11.10
C LEU A 337 6.60 -7.31 -11.51
N ALA A 338 7.58 -6.74 -10.80
CA ALA A 338 9.00 -7.03 -11.08
C ALA A 338 9.31 -8.53 -10.97
N SER A 339 8.74 -9.21 -9.96
CA SER A 339 8.90 -10.67 -9.81
C SER A 339 8.23 -11.45 -10.95
N ILE A 340 7.03 -11.06 -11.39
CA ILE A 340 6.32 -11.73 -12.50
C ILE A 340 7.13 -11.56 -13.79
N LYS A 341 7.58 -10.35 -14.11
CA LYS A 341 8.38 -10.10 -15.32
C LYS A 341 9.72 -10.85 -15.32
N ALA A 342 10.36 -10.96 -14.15
CA ALA A 342 11.61 -11.70 -14.01
C ALA A 342 11.47 -13.22 -14.20
N THR A 343 10.27 -13.78 -13.98
CA THR A 343 10.00 -15.23 -14.11
C THR A 343 9.36 -15.60 -15.45
N THR A 344 8.84 -14.63 -16.19
CA THR A 344 8.26 -14.85 -17.51
C THR A 344 9.39 -14.68 -18.54
N PRO A 345 9.74 -15.71 -19.34
CA PRO A 345 10.70 -15.55 -20.42
C PRO A 345 10.23 -14.44 -21.36
N PRO A 346 11.14 -13.66 -21.96
CA PRO A 346 10.76 -12.65 -22.93
C PRO A 346 9.98 -13.33 -24.07
N GLY A 347 8.69 -13.00 -24.16
CA GLY A 347 7.87 -13.40 -25.31
C GLY A 347 8.46 -12.82 -26.59
N PRO A 348 8.14 -13.38 -27.79
CA PRO A 348 8.60 -12.83 -29.02
C PRO A 348 8.26 -11.35 -29.11
N VAL A 349 9.26 -10.53 -29.40
CA VAL A 349 9.11 -9.07 -29.57
C VAL A 349 8.17 -8.86 -30.76
N VAL A 350 6.91 -8.58 -30.50
CA VAL A 350 6.03 -8.05 -31.52
C VAL A 350 6.47 -6.61 -31.75
N GLN A 351 7.30 -6.41 -32.77
CA GLN A 351 7.59 -5.09 -33.33
C GLN A 351 6.30 -4.57 -34.00
N GLY A 352 5.45 -3.94 -33.20
CA GLY A 352 4.28 -3.22 -33.64
C GLY A 352 4.52 -1.74 -33.37
N GLY A 353 5.15 -1.06 -34.32
CA GLY A 353 5.24 0.38 -34.33
C GLY A 353 3.84 0.98 -34.42
N ILE A 354 3.44 1.72 -33.38
CA ILE A 354 2.36 2.70 -33.48
C ILE A 354 3.04 4.07 -33.47
N ALA A 355 3.18 4.65 -34.64
CA ALA A 355 3.52 6.05 -34.78
C ALA A 355 2.43 6.91 -34.10
N PRO A 356 2.79 8.00 -33.43
CA PRO A 356 1.78 8.93 -32.92
C PRO A 356 1.20 9.73 -34.09
N SER A 357 -0.09 9.54 -34.37
CA SER A 357 -0.84 10.47 -35.21
C SER A 357 -1.21 11.68 -34.37
N TYR A 358 -0.54 12.77 -34.58
CA TYR A 358 -1.05 14.11 -34.21
C TYR A 358 -2.04 14.57 -35.30
N ALA A 359 -3.28 14.73 -34.91
CA ALA A 359 -4.25 15.58 -35.57
C ALA A 359 -5.17 16.18 -34.50
#